data_2a3c5b74fe8775f85892e331677c9ab0
#
_entry.id   2a3c5b74fe8775f85892e331677c9ab0
#
_cell.length_a   1.000
_cell.length_b   1.000
_cell.length_c   1.000
_cell.angle_alpha   90.00
_cell.angle_beta   90.00
_cell.angle_gamma   90.00
#
_symmetry.space_group_name_H-M   'P 1'
#
loop_
_entity.id
_entity.type
_entity.pdbx_description
1 polymer ?
#
loop_
_entity_poly.entity_id
_entity_poly.type
_entity_poly.pdbx_seq_one_letter_code
_entity_poly.pdbx_strand_id
1 'polypeptide(L)'
;MDDKDKQILKILKADGRASYGAIGEKVGLSEGAVRKRIKALADSEVIRKFTVKIGVAEGAEAITLLTTNPAYPTQEVSKNIREIPNVETVYEVTGEYDIVAVVSGMNVVEVNECIEKIRRVKGIMKTNTMIVLRSG
;
A
#
# COMPACT_ATOMS: atom_id res chain seq x y z
N MET A 1 0.90 -4.33 20.90
CA MET A 1 -0.43 -4.65 20.33
C MET A 1 -1.00 -5.88 21.03
N ASP A 2 -2.12 -5.73 21.68
CA ASP A 2 -2.78 -6.81 22.44
C ASP A 2 -3.87 -7.51 21.62
N ASP A 3 -4.57 -8.48 22.22
CA ASP A 3 -5.60 -9.25 21.53
C ASP A 3 -6.80 -8.38 21.11
N LYS A 4 -7.16 -7.39 21.89
CA LYS A 4 -8.23 -6.45 21.53
C LYS A 4 -7.86 -5.65 20.28
N ASP A 5 -6.64 -5.18 20.19
CA ASP A 5 -6.13 -4.47 19.02
C ASP A 5 -6.19 -5.35 17.77
N LYS A 6 -5.79 -6.62 17.90
CA LYS A 6 -5.87 -7.58 16.78
C LYS A 6 -7.30 -7.82 16.31
N GLN A 7 -8.25 -7.92 17.25
CA GLN A 7 -9.66 -8.06 16.92
C GLN A 7 -10.21 -6.81 16.20
N ILE A 8 -9.85 -5.63 16.67
CA ILE A 8 -10.23 -4.36 16.04
C ILE A 8 -9.70 -4.30 14.61
N LEU A 9 -8.43 -4.62 14.42
CA LEU A 9 -7.81 -4.61 13.08
C LEU A 9 -8.47 -5.61 12.14
N LYS A 10 -8.84 -6.79 12.64
CA LYS A 10 -9.54 -7.80 11.85
C LYS A 10 -10.89 -7.28 11.34
N ILE A 11 -11.64 -6.61 12.20
CA ILE A 11 -12.94 -6.01 11.82
C ILE A 11 -12.73 -4.89 10.79
N LEU A 12 -11.78 -3.99 11.01
CA LEU A 12 -11.49 -2.89 10.09
C LEU A 12 -10.98 -3.36 8.73
N LYS A 13 -10.21 -4.45 8.71
CA LYS A 13 -9.77 -5.04 7.44
C LYS A 13 -10.92 -5.61 6.62
N ALA A 14 -11.94 -6.13 7.27
CA ALA A 14 -13.13 -6.64 6.60
C ALA A 14 -14.10 -5.52 6.21
N ASP A 15 -14.22 -4.50 7.06
CA ASP A 15 -15.09 -3.35 6.84
C ASP A 15 -14.47 -2.08 7.43
N GLY A 16 -13.80 -1.32 6.59
CA GLY A 16 -13.16 -0.07 6.98
C GLY A 16 -14.12 1.02 7.42
N ARG A 17 -15.43 0.85 7.20
CA ARG A 17 -16.47 1.79 7.61
C ARG A 17 -17.18 1.40 8.90
N ALA A 18 -16.77 0.30 9.54
CA ALA A 18 -17.36 -0.12 10.79
C ALA A 18 -17.29 1.00 11.83
N SER A 19 -18.41 1.31 12.47
CA SER A 19 -18.45 2.33 13.52
C SER A 19 -17.72 1.86 14.76
N TYR A 20 -17.19 2.80 15.54
CA TYR A 20 -16.52 2.47 16.80
C TYR A 20 -17.47 1.79 17.78
N GLY A 21 -18.76 2.17 17.78
CA GLY A 21 -19.77 1.52 18.59
C GLY A 21 -19.99 0.06 18.19
N ALA A 22 -20.11 -0.21 16.88
CA ALA A 22 -20.28 -1.59 16.39
C ALA A 22 -19.04 -2.44 16.65
N ILE A 23 -17.85 -1.89 16.51
CA ILE A 23 -16.60 -2.58 16.86
C ILE A 23 -16.60 -2.90 18.35
N GLY A 24 -16.93 -1.92 19.17
CA GLY A 24 -16.95 -2.09 20.64
C GLY A 24 -17.89 -3.20 21.08
N GLU A 25 -19.07 -3.31 20.48
CA GLU A 25 -20.00 -4.41 20.76
C GLU A 25 -19.37 -5.78 20.48
N LYS A 26 -18.64 -5.90 19.38
CA LYS A 26 -18.00 -7.17 18.98
C LYS A 26 -16.79 -7.54 19.84
N VAL A 27 -16.04 -6.56 20.31
CA VAL A 27 -14.81 -6.82 21.06
C VAL A 27 -14.95 -6.61 22.56
N GLY A 28 -16.13 -6.17 23.02
CA GLY A 28 -16.41 -5.94 24.44
C GLY A 28 -15.76 -4.69 25.01
N LEU A 29 -15.73 -3.61 24.24
CA LEU A 29 -15.19 -2.31 24.64
C LEU A 29 -16.21 -1.20 24.42
N SER A 30 -16.06 -0.10 25.15
CA SER A 30 -16.83 1.11 24.88
C SER A 30 -16.37 1.76 23.57
N GLU A 31 -17.23 2.59 22.99
CA GLU A 31 -16.89 3.37 21.80
C GLU A 31 -15.63 4.22 22.02
N GLY A 32 -15.53 4.90 23.16
CA GLY A 32 -14.37 5.71 23.51
C GLY A 32 -13.09 4.90 23.65
N ALA A 33 -13.18 3.68 24.19
CA ALA A 33 -12.03 2.78 24.30
C ALA A 33 -11.56 2.30 22.92
N VAL A 34 -12.49 2.00 22.01
CA VAL A 34 -12.16 1.65 20.62
C VAL A 34 -11.49 2.83 19.91
N ARG A 35 -12.04 4.02 20.00
CA ARG A 35 -11.47 5.24 19.42
C ARG A 35 -10.03 5.46 19.87
N LYS A 36 -9.78 5.33 21.16
CA LYS A 36 -8.45 5.52 21.75
C LYS A 36 -7.46 4.49 21.23
N ARG A 37 -7.87 3.22 21.09
CA ARG A 37 -7.03 2.16 20.56
C ARG A 37 -6.71 2.37 19.08
N ILE A 38 -7.69 2.74 18.28
CA ILE A 38 -7.48 3.02 16.84
C ILE A 38 -6.53 4.20 16.68
N LYS A 39 -6.70 5.25 17.48
CA LYS A 39 -5.77 6.39 17.46
C LYS A 39 -4.34 5.95 17.78
N ALA A 40 -4.15 5.12 18.80
CA ALA A 40 -2.83 4.60 19.16
C ALA A 40 -2.23 3.73 18.04
N LEU A 41 -3.04 2.92 17.39
CA LEU A 41 -2.61 2.09 16.25
C LEU A 41 -2.20 2.93 15.04
N ALA A 42 -2.89 4.04 14.81
CA ALA A 42 -2.54 4.99 13.75
C ALA A 42 -1.27 5.78 14.11
N ASP A 43 -1.15 6.26 15.33
CA ASP A 43 0.02 7.02 15.80
C ASP A 43 1.30 6.17 15.78
N SER A 44 1.19 4.87 16.06
CA SER A 44 2.31 3.92 16.01
C SER A 44 2.56 3.31 14.63
N GLU A 45 1.82 3.76 13.63
CA GLU A 45 1.92 3.28 12.25
C GLU A 45 1.61 1.79 12.04
N VAL A 46 0.95 1.15 13.01
CA VAL A 46 0.35 -0.17 12.79
C VAL A 46 -0.77 -0.05 11.77
N ILE A 47 -1.61 0.98 11.92
CA ILE A 47 -2.50 1.43 10.84
C ILE A 47 -1.75 2.55 10.12
N ARG A 48 -1.30 2.26 8.91
CA ARG A 48 -0.54 3.23 8.11
C ARG A 48 -1.43 4.22 7.41
N LYS A 49 -2.65 3.80 7.03
CA LYS A 49 -3.52 4.62 6.19
C LYS A 49 -4.96 4.12 6.28
N PHE A 50 -5.89 5.05 6.36
CA PHE A 50 -7.31 4.79 6.13
C PHE A 50 -7.61 5.11 4.68
N THR A 51 -8.05 4.13 3.93
CA THR A 51 -8.25 4.27 2.50
C THR A 51 -9.30 3.28 1.99
N VAL A 52 -9.57 3.32 0.72
CA VAL A 52 -10.45 2.37 0.03
C VAL A 52 -9.64 1.59 -1.00
N LYS A 53 -10.06 0.36 -1.23
CA LYS A 53 -9.53 -0.45 -2.33
C LYS A 53 -10.53 -0.39 -3.47
N ILE A 54 -10.07 0.12 -4.61
CA ILE A 54 -10.93 0.32 -5.79
C ILE A 54 -10.71 -0.85 -6.75
N GLY A 55 -11.80 -1.38 -7.29
CA GLY A 55 -11.72 -2.40 -8.34
C GLY A 55 -11.18 -1.81 -9.65
N VAL A 56 -10.49 -2.63 -10.45
CA VAL A 56 -9.87 -2.20 -11.72
C VAL A 56 -10.86 -2.04 -12.87
N ALA A 57 -12.16 -2.20 -12.64
CA ALA A 57 -13.17 -2.19 -13.72
C ALA A 57 -13.17 -0.91 -14.56
N GLU A 58 -12.80 0.23 -13.99
CA GLU A 58 -12.76 1.52 -14.67
C GLU A 58 -11.39 2.18 -14.67
N GLY A 59 -10.34 1.43 -14.32
CA GLY A 59 -8.98 1.92 -14.28
C GLY A 59 -8.00 0.88 -14.78
N ALA A 60 -6.72 1.18 -14.61
CA ALA A 60 -5.63 0.26 -14.94
C ALA A 60 -4.71 0.13 -13.73
N GLU A 61 -4.18 -1.05 -13.53
CA GLU A 61 -3.20 -1.34 -12.49
C GLU A 61 -2.05 -2.13 -13.09
N ALA A 62 -0.85 -1.87 -12.63
CA ALA A 62 0.33 -2.60 -13.02
C ALA A 62 1.19 -2.92 -11.81
N ILE A 63 1.92 -4.03 -11.92
CA ILE A 63 2.93 -4.41 -10.95
C ILE A 63 4.27 -4.34 -11.68
N THR A 64 5.20 -3.55 -11.19
CA THR A 64 6.52 -3.45 -11.79
C THR A 64 7.57 -3.99 -10.83
N LEU A 65 8.41 -4.87 -11.36
CA LEU A 65 9.52 -5.50 -10.65
C LEU A 65 10.80 -4.77 -11.06
N LEU A 66 11.57 -4.35 -10.06
CA LEU A 66 12.70 -3.47 -10.28
C LEU A 66 13.97 -4.06 -9.72
N THR A 67 15.07 -3.92 -10.44
CA THR A 67 16.41 -4.15 -9.90
C THR A 67 17.11 -2.81 -9.69
N THR A 68 17.90 -2.72 -8.64
CA THR A 68 18.61 -1.51 -8.28
C THR A 68 20.13 -1.67 -8.46
N ASN A 69 20.79 -0.55 -8.73
CA ASN A 69 22.25 -0.49 -8.75
C ASN A 69 22.75 -0.52 -7.31
N PRO A 70 23.69 -1.44 -6.97
CA PRO A 70 24.25 -1.52 -5.62
C PRO A 70 24.92 -0.24 -5.11
N ALA A 71 25.30 0.68 -5.99
CA ALA A 71 25.85 1.98 -5.62
C ALA A 71 24.85 2.90 -4.92
N TYR A 72 23.55 2.60 -5.00
CA TYR A 72 22.48 3.39 -4.40
C TYR A 72 21.76 2.56 -3.33
N PRO A 73 21.56 3.13 -2.11
CA PRO A 73 20.80 2.44 -1.08
C PRO A 73 19.36 2.15 -1.54
N THR A 74 18.93 0.91 -1.39
CA THR A 74 17.58 0.50 -1.82
C THR A 74 16.48 1.30 -1.14
N GLN A 75 16.66 1.67 0.14
CA GLN A 75 15.71 2.48 0.89
C GLN A 75 15.51 3.86 0.27
N GLU A 76 16.57 4.47 -0.22
CA GLU A 76 16.50 5.77 -0.88
C GLU A 76 15.78 5.68 -2.23
N VAL A 77 16.09 4.65 -3.02
CA VAL A 77 15.41 4.39 -4.29
C VAL A 77 13.93 4.16 -4.06
N SER A 78 13.60 3.33 -3.08
CA SER A 78 12.23 3.01 -2.67
C SER A 78 11.45 4.26 -2.26
N LYS A 79 12.06 5.13 -1.47
CA LYS A 79 11.48 6.40 -1.04
C LYS A 79 11.15 7.29 -2.23
N ASN A 80 12.08 7.43 -3.16
CA ASN A 80 11.89 8.27 -4.35
C ASN A 80 10.78 7.74 -5.26
N ILE A 81 10.63 6.42 -5.35
CA ILE A 81 9.53 5.81 -6.10
C ILE A 81 8.19 6.12 -5.42
N ARG A 82 8.11 6.02 -4.09
CA ARG A 82 6.86 6.30 -3.36
C ARG A 82 6.36 7.73 -3.55
N GLU A 83 7.22 8.67 -3.84
CA GLU A 83 6.86 10.07 -4.06
C GLU A 83 6.23 10.33 -5.45
N ILE A 84 6.30 9.36 -6.36
CA ILE A 84 5.72 9.50 -7.69
C ILE A 84 4.19 9.34 -7.60
N PRO A 85 3.41 10.28 -8.16
CA PRO A 85 1.96 10.13 -8.25
C PRO A 85 1.58 8.85 -8.97
N ASN A 86 0.47 8.23 -8.58
CA ASN A 86 -0.04 6.96 -9.09
C ASN A 86 0.70 5.70 -8.59
N VAL A 87 1.79 5.85 -7.86
CA VAL A 87 2.39 4.72 -7.14
C VAL A 87 1.58 4.49 -5.86
N GLU A 88 0.95 3.32 -5.77
CA GLU A 88 0.09 2.94 -4.63
C GLU A 88 0.90 2.34 -3.49
N THR A 89 1.81 1.45 -3.80
CA THR A 89 2.58 0.69 -2.82
C THR A 89 3.96 0.39 -3.37
N VAL A 90 4.95 0.41 -2.49
CA VAL A 90 6.32 0.00 -2.81
C VAL A 90 6.78 -1.00 -1.76
N TYR A 91 7.25 -2.14 -2.21
CA TYR A 91 7.84 -3.17 -1.36
C TYR A 91 9.32 -3.33 -1.69
N GLU A 92 10.15 -3.42 -0.67
CA GLU A 92 11.51 -3.93 -0.81
C GLU A 92 11.45 -5.43 -0.56
N VAL A 93 12.01 -6.21 -1.46
CA VAL A 93 11.86 -7.67 -1.47
C VAL A 93 13.19 -8.37 -1.60
N THR A 94 13.20 -9.65 -1.27
CA THR A 94 14.33 -10.54 -1.51
C THR A 94 14.12 -11.32 -2.80
N GLY A 95 15.19 -11.87 -3.36
CA GLY A 95 15.13 -12.68 -4.56
C GLY A 95 15.77 -11.99 -5.76
N GLU A 96 15.27 -12.30 -6.94
CA GLU A 96 15.81 -11.80 -8.21
C GLU A 96 15.63 -10.28 -8.37
N TYR A 97 14.55 -9.73 -7.80
CA TYR A 97 14.26 -8.30 -7.84
C TYR A 97 14.43 -7.67 -6.47
N ASP A 98 14.67 -6.37 -6.44
CA ASP A 98 14.91 -5.62 -5.22
C ASP A 98 13.69 -4.87 -4.73
N ILE A 99 12.87 -4.39 -5.65
CA ILE A 99 11.68 -3.58 -5.36
C ILE A 99 10.52 -4.05 -6.21
N VAL A 100 9.33 -4.05 -5.61
CA VAL A 100 8.06 -4.23 -6.29
C VAL A 100 7.22 -2.98 -6.06
N ALA A 101 6.77 -2.36 -7.12
CA ALA A 101 5.87 -1.21 -7.06
C ALA A 101 4.52 -1.55 -7.69
N VAL A 102 3.46 -1.16 -7.01
CA VAL A 102 2.10 -1.26 -7.53
C VAL A 102 1.68 0.13 -7.99
N VAL A 103 1.26 0.23 -9.23
CA VAL A 103 0.90 1.48 -9.90
C VAL A 103 -0.54 1.39 -10.38
N SER A 104 -1.30 2.45 -10.20
CA SER A 104 -2.67 2.54 -10.71
C SER A 104 -2.90 3.85 -11.44
N GLY A 105 -3.89 3.86 -12.31
CA GLY A 105 -4.29 5.05 -13.06
C GLY A 105 -5.68 4.86 -13.65
N MET A 106 -6.21 5.91 -14.22
CA MET A 106 -7.54 5.88 -14.86
C MET A 106 -7.52 5.06 -16.16
N ASN A 107 -6.36 4.90 -16.77
CA ASN A 107 -6.17 4.16 -18.00
C ASN A 107 -4.70 3.70 -18.13
N VAL A 108 -4.42 2.91 -19.15
CA VAL A 108 -3.08 2.37 -19.41
C VAL A 108 -2.07 3.49 -19.71
N VAL A 109 -2.50 4.59 -20.31
CA VAL A 109 -1.62 5.73 -20.62
C VAL A 109 -1.05 6.33 -19.34
N GLU A 110 -1.89 6.57 -18.33
CA GLU A 110 -1.44 7.09 -17.03
C GLU A 110 -0.49 6.11 -16.33
N VAL A 111 -0.77 4.82 -16.41
CA VAL A 111 0.11 3.78 -15.85
C VAL A 111 1.47 3.81 -16.54
N ASN A 112 1.50 3.88 -17.86
CA ASN A 112 2.76 3.96 -18.62
C ASN A 112 3.56 5.21 -18.30
N GLU A 113 2.92 6.35 -18.15
CA GLU A 113 3.58 7.59 -17.76
C GLU A 113 4.23 7.46 -16.37
N CYS A 114 3.54 6.82 -15.44
CA CYS A 114 4.07 6.54 -14.11
C CYS A 114 5.31 5.62 -14.19
N ILE A 115 5.24 4.55 -14.97
CA ILE A 115 6.35 3.62 -15.16
C ILE A 115 7.56 4.31 -15.78
N GLU A 116 7.35 5.21 -16.74
CA GLU A 116 8.44 5.99 -17.31
C GLU A 116 9.13 6.89 -16.26
N LYS A 117 8.35 7.48 -15.36
CA LYS A 117 8.90 8.24 -14.23
C LYS A 117 9.70 7.35 -13.28
N ILE A 118 9.23 6.14 -13.01
CA ILE A 118 9.94 5.16 -12.18
C ILE A 118 11.28 4.82 -12.82
N ARG A 119 11.31 4.58 -14.11
CA ARG A 119 12.55 4.25 -14.85
C ARG A 119 13.62 5.34 -14.76
N ARG A 120 13.21 6.58 -14.56
CA ARG A 120 14.12 7.73 -14.43
C ARG A 120 14.66 7.93 -13.03
N VAL A 121 14.17 7.20 -12.05
CA VAL A 121 14.67 7.30 -10.68
C VAL A 121 16.12 6.80 -10.63
N LYS A 122 16.99 7.58 -10.00
CA LYS A 122 18.39 7.19 -9.82
C LYS A 122 18.49 5.86 -9.08
N GLY A 123 19.29 4.97 -9.61
CA GLY A 123 19.52 3.67 -9.03
C GLY A 123 18.67 2.54 -9.61
N ILE A 124 17.71 2.82 -10.46
CA ILE A 124 16.95 1.78 -11.17
C ILE A 124 17.78 1.26 -12.34
N MET A 125 17.94 -0.06 -12.43
CA MET A 125 18.67 -0.72 -13.51
C MET A 125 17.72 -1.37 -14.52
N LYS A 126 16.85 -2.26 -14.04
CA LYS A 126 15.92 -3.01 -14.89
C LYS A 126 14.51 -2.88 -14.35
N THR A 127 13.55 -2.89 -15.26
CA THR A 127 12.14 -2.92 -14.96
C THR A 127 11.46 -4.06 -15.71
N ASN A 128 10.57 -4.75 -15.02
CA ASN A 128 9.71 -5.75 -15.62
C ASN A 128 8.28 -5.47 -15.17
N THR A 129 7.44 -5.02 -16.08
CA THR A 129 6.10 -4.56 -15.78
C THR A 129 5.05 -5.55 -16.24
N MET A 130 4.12 -5.85 -15.35
CA MET A 130 2.96 -6.69 -15.63
C MET A 130 1.70 -5.85 -15.50
N ILE A 131 0.86 -5.83 -16.53
CA ILE A 131 -0.45 -5.18 -16.45
C ILE A 131 -1.42 -6.17 -15.80
N VAL A 132 -2.14 -5.71 -14.80
CA VAL A 132 -3.14 -6.52 -14.11
C VAL A 132 -4.37 -6.64 -15.01
N LEU A 133 -4.75 -7.86 -15.36
CA LEU A 133 -5.94 -8.11 -16.17
C LEU A 133 -7.20 -8.21 -15.31
N ARG A 134 -7.07 -8.80 -14.13
CA ARG A 134 -8.17 -8.96 -13.17
C ARG A 134 -7.62 -9.00 -11.76
N SER A 135 -8.41 -8.50 -10.82
CA SER A 135 -8.11 -8.66 -9.41
C SER A 135 -9.37 -9.17 -8.69
N GLY A 136 -9.15 -9.97 -7.68
CA GLY A 136 -10.24 -10.55 -6.90
C GLY A 136 -10.34 -10.02 -5.49
#